data_a51a04188a35c7b1b524251b239879c6
#
_entry.id   a51a04188a35c7b1b524251b239879c6
#
_cell.length_a   1.000
_cell.length_b   1.000
_cell.length_c   1.000
_cell.angle_alpha   90.00
_cell.angle_beta   90.00
_cell.angle_gamma   90.00
#
_symmetry.space_group_name_H-M   'P 1'
#
loop_
_entity.id
_entity.type
_entity.pdbx_description
1 polymer ?
#
loop_
_entity_poly.entity_id
_entity_poly.type
_entity_poly.pdbx_seq_one_letter_code
_entity_poly.pdbx_strand_id
1 'polypeptide(L)'
;MFQDLPPFDALPLENARVLVRVDLDGAAGAEDGGADASQLGALVPTLERVVAGGARLIVAGSRSAARQDDPAPSIEPLAARLAALTGWEVHVPDECVGDVARKVVGDLRAGQICCLENLLADPGETAGDEAFARELARLAECYVLDSLSLAPRDWSSLTRLPGLVRQRAVGPALAAELALLARLVHQPARPYVAIVAGPSLEAALPLVEALRSRVDAFCFAGGAGHTLLGAAGAELGRTPVERAAYPQARTLLERLRKAGRDVLLPSDLVVVRAAQDREGEVLAVRAVPSDARAIDLGPDTIDRFRTRCRGGGTVLWVGDVGASASPAAGSGA
;
A
#
# COMPACT_ATOMS: atom_id res chain seq x y z
N MET A 1 -20.49 -1.98 -5.61
CA MET A 1 -19.98 -1.36 -4.39
C MET A 1 -19.32 0.00 -4.64
N PHE A 2 -18.73 0.25 -5.82
CA PHE A 2 -18.04 1.51 -6.15
C PHE A 2 -18.68 2.25 -7.33
N GLN A 3 -19.93 1.90 -7.70
CA GLN A 3 -20.61 2.41 -8.89
C GLN A 3 -21.09 3.87 -8.79
N ASP A 4 -21.20 4.38 -7.55
CA ASP A 4 -21.72 5.72 -7.27
C ASP A 4 -20.61 6.77 -7.05
N LEU A 5 -19.35 6.39 -7.28
CA LEU A 5 -18.25 7.34 -7.15
C LEU A 5 -18.19 8.27 -8.37
N PRO A 6 -18.08 9.60 -8.18
CA PRO A 6 -18.01 10.54 -9.28
C PRO A 6 -16.81 10.24 -10.19
N PRO A 7 -17.04 10.04 -11.51
CA PRO A 7 -15.97 9.70 -12.43
C PRO A 7 -15.09 10.92 -12.75
N PHE A 8 -13.81 10.68 -12.99
CA PHE A 8 -12.83 11.71 -13.35
C PHE A 8 -13.26 12.51 -14.60
N ASP A 9 -13.79 11.83 -15.61
CA ASP A 9 -14.15 12.43 -16.91
C ASP A 9 -15.34 13.41 -16.82
N ALA A 10 -16.03 13.45 -15.69
CA ALA A 10 -17.10 14.42 -15.46
C ALA A 10 -16.62 15.77 -14.92
N LEU A 11 -15.31 15.91 -14.61
CA LEU A 11 -14.76 17.15 -14.05
C LEU A 11 -14.59 18.22 -15.15
N PRO A 12 -14.98 19.49 -14.87
CA PRO A 12 -14.68 20.61 -15.73
C PRO A 12 -13.21 21.05 -15.51
N LEU A 13 -12.30 20.53 -16.33
CA LEU A 13 -10.86 20.74 -16.13
C LEU A 13 -10.36 22.09 -16.65
N GLU A 14 -10.97 22.60 -17.75
CA GLU A 14 -10.49 23.80 -18.43
C GLU A 14 -10.41 25.02 -17.50
N ASN A 15 -9.21 25.56 -17.32
CA ASN A 15 -8.89 26.66 -16.41
C ASN A 15 -9.25 26.43 -14.92
N ALA A 16 -9.73 25.26 -14.53
CA ALA A 16 -10.07 24.95 -13.16
C ALA A 16 -8.81 24.69 -12.32
N ARG A 17 -8.86 25.06 -11.04
CA ARG A 17 -7.86 24.65 -10.04
C ARG A 17 -8.25 23.26 -9.52
N VAL A 18 -7.44 22.26 -9.89
CA VAL A 18 -7.70 20.86 -9.58
C VAL A 18 -6.67 20.37 -8.56
N LEU A 19 -7.13 20.05 -7.35
CA LEU A 19 -6.32 19.45 -6.31
C LEU A 19 -6.39 17.93 -6.44
N VAL A 20 -5.24 17.32 -6.72
CA VAL A 20 -5.08 15.85 -6.78
C VAL A 20 -4.40 15.38 -5.50
N ARG A 21 -5.10 14.58 -4.71
CA ARG A 21 -4.61 13.99 -3.46
C ARG A 21 -3.94 12.65 -3.75
N VAL A 22 -2.65 12.58 -3.44
CA VAL A 22 -1.79 11.43 -3.71
C VAL A 22 -1.07 10.95 -2.45
N ASP A 23 -0.66 9.69 -2.45
CA ASP A 23 0.24 9.13 -1.43
C ASP A 23 1.68 9.21 -1.94
N LEU A 24 2.57 9.77 -1.13
CA LEU A 24 3.99 9.91 -1.43
C LEU A 24 4.89 9.09 -0.50
N ASP A 25 4.32 8.31 0.43
CA ASP A 25 5.10 7.49 1.36
C ASP A 25 6.00 6.48 0.66
N GLY A 26 5.49 5.85 -0.36
CA GLY A 26 6.27 4.88 -1.13
C GLY A 26 7.22 5.50 -2.16
N ALA A 27 7.11 6.80 -2.44
CA ALA A 27 7.98 7.51 -3.37
C ALA A 27 9.33 7.92 -2.76
N ALA A 28 9.58 7.59 -1.51
CA ALA A 28 10.72 8.05 -0.71
C ALA A 28 11.82 7.01 -0.46
N GLY A 29 11.78 5.85 -1.10
CA GLY A 29 12.77 4.78 -0.92
C GLY A 29 14.14 5.11 -1.51
N ALA A 30 15.18 4.71 -0.79
CA ALA A 30 16.63 4.66 -1.07
C ALA A 30 17.26 5.82 -1.88
N GLU A 31 18.34 6.34 -1.35
CA GLU A 31 19.21 7.37 -1.97
C GLU A 31 19.74 6.98 -3.38
N ASP A 32 19.52 5.76 -3.84
CA ASP A 32 20.06 5.18 -5.08
C ASP A 32 19.07 4.98 -6.25
N GLY A 33 17.89 5.58 -6.22
CA GLY A 33 17.12 5.81 -7.46
C GLY A 33 16.26 4.67 -8.02
N GLY A 34 16.15 3.51 -7.37
CA GLY A 34 15.47 2.34 -7.96
C GLY A 34 13.94 2.28 -7.76
N ALA A 35 13.45 2.24 -6.52
CA ALA A 35 12.02 2.03 -6.24
C ALA A 35 11.19 3.33 -6.40
N ASP A 36 11.79 4.48 -6.13
CA ASP A 36 11.16 5.80 -6.14
C ASP A 36 10.65 6.26 -7.51
N ALA A 37 11.40 5.98 -8.57
CA ALA A 37 11.04 6.41 -9.91
C ALA A 37 9.75 5.70 -10.39
N SER A 38 9.51 4.47 -9.96
CA SER A 38 8.33 3.70 -10.38
C SER A 38 7.03 4.23 -9.74
N GLN A 39 7.07 4.69 -8.49
CA GLN A 39 5.88 5.17 -7.80
C GLN A 39 5.50 6.59 -8.21
N LEU A 40 6.47 7.51 -8.32
CA LEU A 40 6.20 8.82 -8.93
C LEU A 40 5.73 8.64 -10.38
N GLY A 41 6.35 7.71 -11.13
CA GLY A 41 5.92 7.37 -12.49
C GLY A 41 4.46 6.88 -12.57
N ALA A 42 3.98 6.19 -11.55
CA ALA A 42 2.58 5.74 -11.49
C ALA A 42 1.56 6.90 -11.31
N LEU A 43 1.99 8.03 -10.75
CA LEU A 43 1.14 9.22 -10.61
C LEU A 43 1.05 10.03 -11.90
N VAL A 44 2.12 10.02 -12.72
CA VAL A 44 2.24 10.84 -13.93
C VAL A 44 1.03 10.73 -14.84
N PRO A 45 0.49 9.54 -15.19
CA PRO A 45 -0.65 9.44 -16.10
C PRO A 45 -1.90 10.21 -15.64
N THR A 46 -2.19 10.23 -14.34
CA THR A 46 -3.31 11.00 -13.80
C THR A 46 -3.03 12.50 -13.88
N LEU A 47 -1.83 12.92 -13.50
CA LEU A 47 -1.43 14.33 -13.53
C LEU A 47 -1.41 14.85 -14.98
N GLU A 48 -0.92 14.08 -15.95
CA GLU A 48 -0.96 14.39 -17.39
C GLU A 48 -2.40 14.60 -17.88
N ARG A 49 -3.35 13.79 -17.48
CA ARG A 49 -4.76 13.97 -17.86
C ARG A 49 -5.35 15.27 -17.33
N VAL A 50 -4.98 15.68 -16.09
CA VAL A 50 -5.40 16.96 -15.51
C VAL A 50 -4.81 18.12 -16.30
N VAL A 51 -3.49 18.07 -16.58
CA VAL A 51 -2.76 19.10 -17.33
C VAL A 51 -3.27 19.19 -18.77
N ALA A 52 -3.45 18.05 -19.46
CA ALA A 52 -3.97 17.99 -20.82
C ALA A 52 -5.42 18.54 -20.94
N GLY A 53 -6.19 18.46 -19.85
CA GLY A 53 -7.51 19.11 -19.75
C GLY A 53 -7.46 20.63 -19.57
N GLY A 54 -6.28 21.25 -19.57
CA GLY A 54 -6.10 22.69 -19.41
C GLY A 54 -6.29 23.21 -17.99
N ALA A 55 -6.19 22.33 -16.99
CA ALA A 55 -6.33 22.68 -15.58
C ALA A 55 -5.08 23.34 -15.03
N ARG A 56 -5.23 24.04 -13.91
CA ARG A 56 -4.17 24.47 -13.01
C ARG A 56 -4.03 23.39 -11.94
N LEU A 57 -2.97 22.59 -12.04
CA LEU A 57 -2.80 21.40 -11.22
C LEU A 57 -2.19 21.74 -9.86
N ILE A 58 -2.84 21.23 -8.81
CA ILE A 58 -2.35 21.30 -7.43
C ILE A 58 -2.14 19.85 -6.96
N VAL A 59 -0.91 19.44 -6.71
CA VAL A 59 -0.59 18.14 -6.13
C VAL A 59 -0.52 18.29 -4.60
N ALA A 60 -1.37 17.56 -3.90
CA ALA A 60 -1.41 17.52 -2.44
C ALA A 60 -1.00 16.14 -1.96
N GLY A 61 0.22 16.02 -1.48
CA GLY A 61 0.82 14.77 -1.03
C GLY A 61 0.99 14.67 0.48
N SER A 62 1.12 13.45 0.96
CA SER A 62 1.59 13.17 2.32
C SER A 62 2.77 12.22 2.27
N ARG A 63 3.77 12.52 3.10
CA ARG A 63 4.97 11.73 3.28
C ARG A 63 5.26 11.61 4.77
N SER A 64 5.26 10.38 5.27
CA SER A 64 5.53 10.09 6.68
C SER A 64 7.01 10.26 7.00
N ALA A 65 7.31 10.66 8.23
CA ALA A 65 8.68 10.66 8.74
C ALA A 65 9.19 9.22 8.93
N ALA A 66 10.51 9.04 8.85
CA ALA A 66 11.14 7.74 9.06
C ALA A 66 10.95 7.22 10.50
N ARG A 67 10.81 8.15 11.47
CA ARG A 67 10.50 7.87 12.87
C ARG A 67 9.29 8.69 13.28
N GLN A 68 8.51 8.17 14.20
CA GLN A 68 7.25 8.77 14.64
C GLN A 68 7.41 10.19 15.21
N ASP A 69 8.54 10.49 15.83
CA ASP A 69 8.81 11.78 16.48
C ASP A 69 9.61 12.76 15.60
N ASP A 70 9.99 12.34 14.39
CA ASP A 70 10.69 13.22 13.46
C ASP A 70 9.69 14.14 12.75
N PRO A 71 10.09 15.37 12.38
CA PRO A 71 9.23 16.25 11.58
C PRO A 71 8.92 15.62 10.22
N ALA A 72 7.73 15.93 9.69
CA ALA A 72 7.34 15.48 8.35
C ALA A 72 8.35 16.01 7.32
N PRO A 73 8.90 15.13 6.46
CA PRO A 73 9.90 15.53 5.48
C PRO A 73 9.29 16.40 4.38
N SER A 74 10.06 17.37 3.87
CA SER A 74 9.62 18.24 2.77
C SER A 74 9.31 17.46 1.49
N ILE A 75 8.36 17.97 0.72
CA ILE A 75 7.96 17.48 -0.60
C ILE A 75 8.87 17.99 -1.71
N GLU A 76 9.67 19.04 -1.47
CA GLU A 76 10.49 19.69 -2.49
C GLU A 76 11.38 18.72 -3.29
N PRO A 77 12.09 17.73 -2.68
CA PRO A 77 12.87 16.76 -3.44
C PRO A 77 12.04 15.90 -4.39
N LEU A 78 10.79 15.56 -4.00
CA LEU A 78 9.89 14.78 -4.86
C LEU A 78 9.32 15.64 -5.98
N ALA A 79 9.03 16.92 -5.72
CA ALA A 79 8.60 17.88 -6.72
C ALA A 79 9.69 18.13 -7.78
N ALA A 80 10.96 18.23 -7.36
CA ALA A 80 12.09 18.31 -8.28
C ALA A 80 12.23 17.05 -9.16
N ARG A 81 12.02 15.87 -8.61
CA ARG A 81 11.99 14.62 -9.39
C ARG A 81 10.83 14.56 -10.36
N LEU A 82 9.63 15.00 -9.94
CA LEU A 82 8.47 15.09 -10.82
C LEU A 82 8.77 16.01 -12.00
N ALA A 83 9.36 17.18 -11.75
CA ALA A 83 9.80 18.11 -12.79
C ALA A 83 10.80 17.45 -13.76
N ALA A 84 11.77 16.68 -13.25
CA ALA A 84 12.74 15.98 -14.07
C ALA A 84 12.12 14.85 -14.92
N LEU A 85 11.14 14.14 -14.39
CA LEU A 85 10.44 13.05 -15.10
C LEU A 85 9.52 13.57 -16.22
N THR A 86 8.86 14.70 -15.98
CA THR A 86 7.81 15.20 -16.87
C THR A 86 8.24 16.35 -17.76
N GLY A 87 9.33 17.04 -17.40
CA GLY A 87 9.75 18.29 -18.04
C GLY A 87 8.87 19.49 -17.68
N TRP A 88 7.98 19.38 -16.70
CA TRP A 88 7.10 20.45 -16.28
C TRP A 88 7.78 21.43 -15.34
N GLU A 89 7.33 22.69 -15.37
CA GLU A 89 7.66 23.68 -14.35
C GLU A 89 6.78 23.42 -13.12
N VAL A 90 7.41 23.08 -12.00
CA VAL A 90 6.73 22.73 -10.73
C VAL A 90 7.04 23.80 -9.68
N HIS A 91 6.01 24.45 -9.17
CA HIS A 91 6.10 25.44 -8.09
C HIS A 91 5.87 24.74 -6.75
N VAL A 92 6.69 25.07 -5.73
CA VAL A 92 6.55 24.50 -4.38
C VAL A 92 6.50 25.66 -3.38
N PRO A 93 5.36 25.94 -2.74
CA PRO A 93 5.28 26.88 -1.63
C PRO A 93 5.87 26.26 -0.36
N ASP A 94 6.40 27.09 0.54
CA ASP A 94 6.97 26.66 1.84
C ASP A 94 5.92 26.13 2.84
N GLU A 95 4.64 26.21 2.48
CA GLU A 95 3.52 25.75 3.33
C GLU A 95 2.45 25.04 2.49
N CYS A 96 1.70 24.14 3.11
CA CYS A 96 0.60 23.45 2.42
C CYS A 96 -0.71 24.25 2.39
N VAL A 97 -0.90 25.17 3.32
CA VAL A 97 -2.02 26.13 3.39
C VAL A 97 -1.49 27.49 3.86
N GLY A 98 -2.24 28.57 3.70
CA GLY A 98 -1.84 29.89 4.13
C GLY A 98 -1.71 30.90 2.99
N ASP A 99 -1.09 32.05 3.25
CA ASP A 99 -1.01 33.15 2.29
C ASP A 99 -0.06 32.85 1.13
N VAL A 100 1.07 32.17 1.40
CA VAL A 100 2.05 31.81 0.38
C VAL A 100 1.47 30.77 -0.56
N ALA A 101 0.85 29.71 -0.02
CA ALA A 101 0.19 28.68 -0.83
C ALA A 101 -0.93 29.28 -1.69
N ARG A 102 -1.76 30.17 -1.12
CA ARG A 102 -2.81 30.89 -1.87
C ARG A 102 -2.25 31.74 -3.00
N LYS A 103 -1.15 32.44 -2.76
CA LYS A 103 -0.51 33.27 -3.77
C LYS A 103 0.03 32.42 -4.91
N VAL A 104 0.84 31.39 -4.61
CA VAL A 104 1.42 30.49 -5.62
C VAL A 104 0.32 29.85 -6.48
N VAL A 105 -0.72 29.29 -5.84
CA VAL A 105 -1.85 28.67 -6.54
C VAL A 105 -2.66 29.70 -7.35
N GLY A 106 -2.81 30.92 -6.83
CA GLY A 106 -3.52 32.02 -7.53
C GLY A 106 -2.80 32.46 -8.80
N ASP A 107 -1.48 32.46 -8.79
CA ASP A 107 -0.62 32.88 -9.92
C ASP A 107 -0.47 31.80 -11.01
N LEU A 108 -0.87 30.53 -10.72
CA LEU A 108 -0.81 29.44 -11.71
C LEU A 108 -1.62 29.74 -12.97
N ARG A 109 -1.03 29.40 -14.10
CA ARG A 109 -1.70 29.40 -15.42
C ARG A 109 -2.15 27.99 -15.81
N ALA A 110 -3.05 27.88 -16.77
CA ALA A 110 -3.45 26.59 -17.32
C ALA A 110 -2.22 25.78 -17.76
N GLY A 111 -2.16 24.53 -17.34
CA GLY A 111 -1.03 23.63 -17.61
C GLY A 111 0.15 23.77 -16.66
N GLN A 112 0.17 24.75 -15.74
CA GLN A 112 1.18 24.85 -14.69
C GLN A 112 0.80 24.04 -13.45
N ILE A 113 1.80 23.70 -12.64
CA ILE A 113 1.69 22.77 -11.51
C ILE A 113 2.24 23.40 -10.25
N CYS A 114 1.49 23.24 -9.15
CA CYS A 114 1.96 23.49 -7.80
C CYS A 114 1.95 22.17 -7.02
N CYS A 115 3.06 21.78 -6.42
CA CYS A 115 3.10 20.77 -5.37
C CYS A 115 3.06 21.49 -4.02
N LEU A 116 1.97 21.33 -3.26
CA LEU A 116 1.88 21.86 -1.91
C LEU A 116 2.93 21.19 -1.02
N GLU A 117 3.42 21.88 -0.01
CA GLU A 117 4.25 21.23 1.00
C GLU A 117 3.51 20.08 1.69
N ASN A 118 4.25 19.17 2.31
CA ASN A 118 3.74 17.95 2.93
C ASN A 118 2.56 18.24 3.85
N LEU A 119 1.39 17.66 3.55
CA LEU A 119 0.19 17.87 4.36
C LEU A 119 0.37 17.41 5.81
N LEU A 120 1.26 16.43 6.07
CA LEU A 120 1.56 15.96 7.43
C LEU A 120 2.43 16.94 8.22
N ALA A 121 2.94 18.01 7.61
CA ALA A 121 3.61 19.09 8.34
C ALA A 121 2.62 19.93 9.16
N ASP A 122 1.33 19.94 8.79
CA ASP A 122 0.28 20.59 9.56
C ASP A 122 -0.48 19.57 10.42
N PRO A 123 -0.53 19.72 11.74
CA PRO A 123 -1.23 18.81 12.64
C PRO A 123 -2.74 18.74 12.37
N GLY A 124 -3.32 19.74 11.73
CA GLY A 124 -4.72 19.76 11.32
C GLY A 124 -5.07 18.67 10.32
N GLU A 125 -4.11 18.18 9.51
CA GLU A 125 -4.34 17.09 8.57
C GLU A 125 -4.74 15.81 9.30
N THR A 126 -3.92 15.35 10.23
CA THR A 126 -4.15 14.09 10.96
C THR A 126 -5.24 14.19 12.04
N ALA A 127 -5.49 15.41 12.54
CA ALA A 127 -6.54 15.68 13.51
C ALA A 127 -7.96 15.68 12.91
N GLY A 128 -8.11 15.60 11.58
CA GLY A 128 -9.41 15.75 10.93
C GLY A 128 -9.99 17.16 11.09
N ASP A 129 -9.11 18.20 11.17
CA ASP A 129 -9.52 19.57 11.45
C ASP A 129 -10.27 20.19 10.26
N GLU A 130 -11.46 20.74 10.55
CA GLU A 130 -12.31 21.36 9.54
C GLU A 130 -11.76 22.72 9.06
N ALA A 131 -11.05 23.47 9.93
CA ALA A 131 -10.45 24.74 9.54
C ALA A 131 -9.32 24.51 8.54
N PHE A 132 -8.47 23.52 8.76
CA PHE A 132 -7.44 23.12 7.81
C PHE A 132 -8.05 22.67 6.46
N ALA A 133 -9.10 21.85 6.50
CA ALA A 133 -9.80 21.43 5.28
C ALA A 133 -10.40 22.61 4.52
N ARG A 134 -10.92 23.64 5.20
CA ARG A 134 -11.41 24.87 4.57
C ARG A 134 -10.31 25.68 3.91
N GLU A 135 -9.13 25.75 4.51
CA GLU A 135 -7.97 26.40 3.87
C GLU A 135 -7.58 25.68 2.58
N LEU A 136 -7.50 24.34 2.59
CA LEU A 136 -7.27 23.55 1.37
C LEU A 136 -8.38 23.78 0.32
N ALA A 137 -9.65 23.84 0.75
CA ALA A 137 -10.78 24.06 -0.15
C ALA A 137 -10.74 25.41 -0.86
N ARG A 138 -10.12 26.44 -0.27
CA ARG A 138 -9.92 27.75 -0.91
C ARG A 138 -8.94 27.69 -2.08
N LEU A 139 -8.04 26.70 -2.07
CA LEU A 139 -7.05 26.54 -3.13
C LEU A 139 -7.65 25.92 -4.40
N ALA A 140 -8.73 25.11 -4.29
CA ALA A 140 -9.20 24.27 -5.38
C ALA A 140 -10.69 24.43 -5.66
N GLU A 141 -11.07 24.24 -6.92
CA GLU A 141 -12.45 24.16 -7.41
C GLU A 141 -12.89 22.71 -7.59
N CYS A 142 -11.93 21.84 -7.92
CA CYS A 142 -12.12 20.41 -8.08
C CYS A 142 -11.16 19.64 -7.16
N TYR A 143 -11.63 18.52 -6.63
CA TYR A 143 -10.85 17.59 -5.83
C TYR A 143 -10.82 16.20 -6.49
N VAL A 144 -9.63 15.61 -6.54
CA VAL A 144 -9.43 14.25 -7.05
C VAL A 144 -8.67 13.45 -6.02
N LEU A 145 -9.24 12.33 -5.55
CA LEU A 145 -8.51 11.34 -4.77
C LEU A 145 -7.96 10.27 -5.71
N ASP A 146 -6.64 10.09 -5.74
CA ASP A 146 -5.99 9.12 -6.64
C ASP A 146 -5.02 8.17 -5.90
N SER A 147 -5.43 7.72 -4.72
CA SER A 147 -4.68 6.73 -3.95
C SER A 147 -5.61 5.90 -3.07
N LEU A 148 -5.52 4.57 -3.21
CA LEU A 148 -6.28 3.64 -2.38
C LEU A 148 -5.71 3.51 -0.96
N SER A 149 -4.39 3.60 -0.80
CA SER A 149 -3.71 3.49 0.50
C SER A 149 -4.17 4.55 1.50
N LEU A 150 -4.61 5.70 1.00
CA LEU A 150 -5.11 6.80 1.82
C LEU A 150 -6.58 6.63 2.23
N ALA A 151 -7.38 5.85 1.49
CA ALA A 151 -8.83 5.75 1.70
C ALA A 151 -9.26 5.36 3.13
N PRO A 152 -8.50 4.55 3.90
CA PRO A 152 -8.87 4.21 5.28
C PRO A 152 -8.52 5.30 6.30
N ARG A 153 -7.82 6.37 5.92
CA ARG A 153 -7.38 7.42 6.85
C ARG A 153 -8.51 8.41 7.14
N ASP A 154 -8.66 8.80 8.40
CA ASP A 154 -9.61 9.87 8.80
C ASP A 154 -8.90 11.24 8.87
N TRP A 155 -8.24 11.61 7.78
CA TRP A 155 -7.51 12.87 7.67
C TRP A 155 -8.38 13.95 7.04
N SER A 156 -8.09 15.22 7.34
CA SER A 156 -8.86 16.37 6.87
C SER A 156 -9.01 16.43 5.36
N SER A 157 -7.90 16.20 4.63
CA SER A 157 -7.91 16.21 3.16
C SER A 157 -8.70 15.07 2.53
N LEU A 158 -9.01 14.01 3.29
CA LEU A 158 -9.70 12.80 2.80
C LEU A 158 -11.16 12.77 3.18
N THR A 159 -11.53 13.25 4.38
CA THR A 159 -12.88 13.11 4.93
C THR A 159 -13.65 14.43 4.95
N ARG A 160 -12.98 15.58 5.14
CA ARG A 160 -13.61 16.90 5.22
C ARG A 160 -13.56 17.64 3.90
N LEU A 161 -12.37 17.75 3.30
CA LEU A 161 -12.13 18.52 2.07
C LEU A 161 -13.08 18.13 0.92
N PRO A 162 -13.37 16.84 0.63
CA PRO A 162 -14.27 16.49 -0.48
C PRO A 162 -15.68 17.04 -0.35
N GLY A 163 -16.14 17.32 0.88
CA GLY A 163 -17.44 17.95 1.14
C GLY A 163 -17.46 19.47 0.97
N LEU A 164 -16.29 20.11 0.95
CA LEU A 164 -16.15 21.55 0.91
C LEU A 164 -15.85 22.09 -0.50
N VAL A 165 -15.41 21.23 -1.43
CA VAL A 165 -15.15 21.64 -2.81
C VAL A 165 -16.39 21.46 -3.71
N ARG A 166 -16.46 22.27 -4.77
CA ARG A 166 -17.61 22.28 -5.68
C ARG A 166 -17.75 20.97 -6.47
N GLN A 167 -16.64 20.42 -6.94
CA GLN A 167 -16.60 19.21 -7.76
C GLN A 167 -15.56 18.23 -7.18
N ARG A 168 -15.88 16.95 -7.25
CA ARG A 168 -14.97 15.90 -6.76
C ARG A 168 -15.07 14.66 -7.63
N ALA A 169 -13.97 13.94 -7.74
CA ALA A 169 -13.92 12.67 -8.47
C ALA A 169 -12.90 11.70 -7.87
N VAL A 170 -13.05 10.45 -8.26
CA VAL A 170 -12.01 9.43 -8.09
C VAL A 170 -11.05 9.54 -9.26
N GLY A 171 -9.76 9.58 -8.97
CA GLY A 171 -8.72 9.60 -9.98
C GLY A 171 -8.64 8.29 -10.77
N PRO A 172 -8.05 8.32 -11.97
CA PRO A 172 -7.96 7.15 -12.86
C PRO A 172 -7.23 5.96 -12.24
N ALA A 173 -6.13 6.19 -11.50
CA ALA A 173 -5.38 5.10 -10.86
C ALA A 173 -6.23 4.44 -9.77
N LEU A 174 -6.82 5.22 -8.87
CA LEU A 174 -7.72 4.71 -7.85
C LEU A 174 -8.93 3.98 -8.45
N ALA A 175 -9.52 4.50 -9.52
CA ALA A 175 -10.65 3.86 -10.21
C ALA A 175 -10.26 2.48 -10.77
N ALA A 176 -9.07 2.36 -11.36
CA ALA A 176 -8.55 1.09 -11.88
C ALA A 176 -8.31 0.07 -10.74
N GLU A 177 -7.72 0.48 -9.62
CA GLU A 177 -7.53 -0.37 -8.44
C GLU A 177 -8.86 -0.84 -7.86
N LEU A 178 -9.83 0.07 -7.70
CA LEU A 178 -11.17 -0.28 -7.22
C LEU A 178 -11.90 -1.24 -8.15
N ALA A 179 -11.76 -1.09 -9.47
CA ALA A 179 -12.33 -2.01 -10.45
C ALA A 179 -11.70 -3.41 -10.33
N LEU A 180 -10.37 -3.47 -10.13
CA LEU A 180 -9.67 -4.74 -9.90
C LEU A 180 -10.15 -5.41 -8.61
N LEU A 181 -10.21 -4.68 -7.50
CA LEU A 181 -10.71 -5.20 -6.23
C LEU A 181 -12.16 -5.65 -6.31
N ALA A 182 -13.03 -4.91 -7.02
CA ALA A 182 -14.40 -5.31 -7.25
C ALA A 182 -14.50 -6.66 -7.97
N ARG A 183 -13.64 -6.91 -8.97
CA ARG A 183 -13.55 -8.22 -9.65
C ARG A 183 -13.12 -9.33 -8.70
N LEU A 184 -12.10 -9.08 -7.86
CA LEU A 184 -11.62 -10.05 -6.86
C LEU A 184 -12.72 -10.42 -5.85
N VAL A 185 -13.58 -9.45 -5.49
CA VAL A 185 -14.65 -9.64 -4.52
C VAL A 185 -15.89 -10.29 -5.12
N HIS A 186 -16.28 -9.90 -6.33
CA HIS A 186 -17.58 -10.30 -6.89
C HIS A 186 -17.49 -11.42 -7.93
N GLN A 187 -16.45 -11.47 -8.72
CA GLN A 187 -16.31 -12.36 -9.86
C GLN A 187 -14.87 -12.88 -10.05
N PRO A 188 -14.25 -13.46 -9.01
CA PRO A 188 -12.90 -14.01 -9.17
C PRO A 188 -12.94 -15.21 -10.12
N ALA A 189 -11.97 -15.28 -11.03
CA ALA A 189 -11.74 -16.49 -11.82
C ALA A 189 -11.27 -17.62 -10.89
N ARG A 190 -11.75 -18.85 -11.14
CA ARG A 190 -11.40 -20.02 -10.31
C ARG A 190 -10.27 -20.84 -10.96
N PRO A 191 -9.40 -21.48 -10.17
CA PRO A 191 -9.33 -21.43 -8.71
C PRO A 191 -8.87 -20.07 -8.21
N TYR A 192 -9.44 -19.60 -7.06
CA TYR A 192 -9.00 -18.39 -6.38
C TYR A 192 -8.09 -18.76 -5.21
N VAL A 193 -6.84 -18.38 -5.29
CA VAL A 193 -5.80 -18.67 -4.27
C VAL A 193 -5.39 -17.37 -3.59
N ALA A 194 -5.36 -17.38 -2.26
CA ALA A 194 -4.80 -16.28 -1.48
C ALA A 194 -3.45 -16.69 -0.87
N ILE A 195 -2.38 -15.99 -1.24
CA ILE A 195 -1.08 -16.04 -0.55
C ILE A 195 -1.13 -14.97 0.51
N VAL A 196 -1.12 -15.40 1.77
CA VAL A 196 -1.19 -14.51 2.93
C VAL A 196 0.11 -14.60 3.70
N ALA A 197 0.89 -13.56 3.62
CA ALA A 197 2.18 -13.40 4.25
C ALA A 197 2.19 -12.15 5.15
N GLY A 198 3.36 -11.71 5.53
CA GLY A 198 3.52 -10.50 6.34
C GLY A 198 3.95 -10.79 7.78
N PRO A 199 4.14 -9.75 8.59
CA PRO A 199 4.85 -9.85 9.86
C PRO A 199 4.06 -10.60 10.94
N SER A 200 2.72 -10.57 10.88
CA SER A 200 1.89 -11.10 11.96
C SER A 200 0.60 -11.78 11.48
N LEU A 201 0.14 -12.75 12.24
CA LEU A 201 -1.17 -13.39 12.03
C LEU A 201 -2.30 -12.42 12.40
N GLU A 202 -2.14 -11.66 13.48
CA GLU A 202 -3.16 -10.70 13.93
C GLU A 202 -3.51 -9.70 12.83
N ALA A 203 -2.51 -9.13 12.16
CA ALA A 203 -2.72 -8.23 11.03
C ALA A 203 -3.39 -8.91 9.83
N ALA A 204 -3.16 -10.21 9.62
CA ALA A 204 -3.72 -10.96 8.51
C ALA A 204 -5.17 -11.44 8.75
N LEU A 205 -5.60 -11.58 10.01
CA LEU A 205 -6.91 -12.14 10.38
C LEU A 205 -8.11 -11.47 9.69
N PRO A 206 -8.24 -10.12 9.66
CA PRO A 206 -9.37 -9.47 9.01
C PRO A 206 -9.50 -9.84 7.54
N LEU A 207 -8.37 -9.90 6.82
CA LEU A 207 -8.33 -10.29 5.42
C LEU A 207 -8.75 -11.76 5.24
N VAL A 208 -8.19 -12.67 6.04
CA VAL A 208 -8.51 -14.11 5.95
C VAL A 208 -9.99 -14.35 6.22
N GLU A 209 -10.57 -13.70 7.22
CA GLU A 209 -12.01 -13.81 7.52
C GLU A 209 -12.88 -13.25 6.38
N ALA A 210 -12.50 -12.12 5.78
CA ALA A 210 -13.21 -11.55 4.62
C ALA A 210 -13.16 -12.45 3.39
N LEU A 211 -12.06 -13.18 3.20
CA LEU A 211 -11.85 -14.07 2.06
C LEU A 211 -12.30 -15.52 2.28
N ARG A 212 -12.58 -15.93 3.52
CA ARG A 212 -12.86 -17.31 3.92
C ARG A 212 -13.90 -18.06 3.06
N SER A 213 -14.96 -17.37 2.67
CA SER A 213 -16.01 -17.94 1.82
C SER A 213 -15.76 -17.78 0.32
N ARG A 214 -14.71 -17.06 -0.07
CA ARG A 214 -14.46 -16.61 -1.45
C ARG A 214 -13.33 -17.39 -2.13
N VAL A 215 -12.26 -17.69 -1.40
CA VAL A 215 -11.08 -18.39 -1.94
C VAL A 215 -11.24 -19.90 -1.88
N ASP A 216 -10.54 -20.60 -2.78
CA ASP A 216 -10.47 -22.06 -2.81
C ASP A 216 -9.30 -22.57 -1.97
N ALA A 217 -8.21 -21.77 -1.88
CA ALA A 217 -7.03 -22.13 -1.10
C ALA A 217 -6.38 -20.92 -0.45
N PHE A 218 -5.80 -21.15 0.72
CA PHE A 218 -4.88 -20.23 1.40
C PHE A 218 -3.47 -20.82 1.43
N CYS A 219 -2.50 -20.05 1.02
CA CYS A 219 -1.06 -20.30 1.17
C CYS A 219 -0.52 -19.31 2.22
N PHE A 220 -0.18 -19.78 3.40
CA PHE A 220 0.32 -18.91 4.47
C PHE A 220 1.84 -18.92 4.50
N ALA A 221 2.43 -17.73 4.61
CA ALA A 221 3.88 -17.53 4.69
C ALA A 221 4.24 -16.42 5.69
N GLY A 222 5.53 -16.11 5.81
CA GLY A 222 6.02 -15.08 6.71
C GLY A 222 5.62 -15.30 8.18
N GLY A 223 5.51 -14.23 8.96
CA GLY A 223 5.14 -14.30 10.38
C GLY A 223 3.77 -14.93 10.63
N ALA A 224 2.79 -14.68 9.73
CA ALA A 224 1.48 -15.33 9.79
C ALA A 224 1.60 -16.86 9.63
N GLY A 225 2.36 -17.32 8.63
CA GLY A 225 2.63 -18.75 8.41
C GLY A 225 3.39 -19.39 9.56
N HIS A 226 4.40 -18.71 10.10
CA HIS A 226 5.17 -19.20 11.26
C HIS A 226 4.30 -19.34 12.50
N THR A 227 3.42 -18.38 12.76
CA THR A 227 2.50 -18.45 13.91
C THR A 227 1.50 -19.59 13.76
N LEU A 228 0.98 -19.84 12.56
CA LEU A 228 0.11 -20.99 12.27
C LEU A 228 0.83 -22.33 12.42
N LEU A 229 2.10 -22.42 11.98
CA LEU A 229 2.94 -23.62 12.17
C LEU A 229 3.19 -23.89 13.65
N GLY A 230 3.57 -22.85 14.41
CA GLY A 230 3.79 -22.98 15.87
C GLY A 230 2.50 -23.39 16.61
N ALA A 231 1.35 -22.83 16.23
CA ALA A 231 0.05 -23.24 16.77
C ALA A 231 -0.33 -24.69 16.43
N ALA A 232 0.16 -25.21 15.29
CA ALA A 232 0.01 -26.59 14.90
C ALA A 232 1.03 -27.55 15.56
N GLY A 233 1.92 -27.02 16.41
CA GLY A 233 2.89 -27.81 17.20
C GLY A 233 4.29 -27.86 16.61
N ALA A 234 4.61 -27.08 15.57
CA ALA A 234 5.97 -27.00 15.06
C ALA A 234 6.87 -26.17 15.98
N GLU A 235 8.10 -26.65 16.18
CA GLU A 235 9.14 -25.90 16.86
C GLU A 235 10.00 -25.18 15.81
N LEU A 236 10.06 -23.85 15.87
CA LEU A 236 10.68 -23.01 14.85
C LEU A 236 11.92 -22.27 15.39
N GLY A 237 12.56 -22.79 16.42
CA GLY A 237 13.76 -22.22 17.02
C GLY A 237 13.57 -20.78 17.49
N ARG A 238 14.41 -19.86 16.97
CA ARG A 238 14.39 -18.43 17.28
C ARG A 238 13.50 -17.62 16.33
N THR A 239 12.77 -18.28 15.43
CA THR A 239 11.84 -17.63 14.51
C THR A 239 10.75 -16.90 15.29
N PRO A 240 10.48 -15.61 15.00
CA PRO A 240 9.40 -14.87 15.64
C PRO A 240 8.04 -15.52 15.38
N VAL A 241 7.28 -15.76 16.45
CA VAL A 241 5.90 -16.26 16.40
C VAL A 241 5.06 -15.59 17.47
N GLU A 242 3.79 -15.37 17.17
CA GLU A 242 2.82 -14.76 18.10
C GLU A 242 2.19 -15.84 18.98
N ARG A 243 2.86 -16.25 20.06
CA ARG A 243 2.36 -17.31 20.95
C ARG A 243 0.98 -17.00 21.56
N ALA A 244 0.71 -15.72 21.84
CA ALA A 244 -0.60 -15.28 22.33
C ALA A 244 -1.73 -15.54 21.32
N ALA A 245 -1.43 -15.55 20.02
CA ALA A 245 -2.39 -15.82 18.95
C ALA A 245 -2.64 -17.31 18.67
N TYR A 246 -1.94 -18.26 19.33
CA TYR A 246 -2.09 -19.70 19.06
C TYR A 246 -3.51 -20.24 19.20
N PRO A 247 -4.32 -19.84 20.20
CA PRO A 247 -5.73 -20.28 20.27
C PRO A 247 -6.54 -19.84 19.06
N GLN A 248 -6.36 -18.58 18.62
CA GLN A 248 -7.03 -18.05 17.44
C GLN A 248 -6.54 -18.73 16.16
N ALA A 249 -5.24 -18.98 16.04
CA ALA A 249 -4.61 -19.69 14.93
C ALA A 249 -5.20 -21.11 14.75
N ARG A 250 -5.33 -21.87 15.82
CA ARG A 250 -5.95 -23.21 15.80
C ARG A 250 -7.40 -23.14 15.38
N THR A 251 -8.16 -22.22 15.94
CA THR A 251 -9.57 -22.00 15.58
C THR A 251 -9.71 -21.63 14.10
N LEU A 252 -8.82 -20.77 13.59
CA LEU A 252 -8.80 -20.40 12.18
C LEU A 252 -8.56 -21.61 11.28
N LEU A 253 -7.51 -22.40 11.55
CA LEU A 253 -7.18 -23.60 10.77
C LEU A 253 -8.35 -24.59 10.74
N GLU A 254 -9.01 -24.81 11.87
CA GLU A 254 -10.21 -25.69 11.94
C GLU A 254 -11.36 -25.13 11.11
N ARG A 255 -11.65 -23.83 11.21
CA ARG A 255 -12.72 -23.17 10.44
C ARG A 255 -12.49 -23.23 8.94
N LEU A 256 -11.26 -23.00 8.48
CA LEU A 256 -10.90 -23.10 7.07
C LEU A 256 -11.08 -24.52 6.55
N ARG A 257 -10.59 -25.52 7.28
CA ARG A 257 -10.75 -26.95 6.92
C ARG A 257 -12.22 -27.38 6.90
N LYS A 258 -13.00 -27.00 7.91
CA LYS A 258 -14.45 -27.26 7.94
C LYS A 258 -15.21 -26.60 6.79
N ALA A 259 -14.72 -25.45 6.33
CA ALA A 259 -15.27 -24.75 5.16
C ALA A 259 -14.80 -25.37 3.82
N GLY A 260 -14.03 -26.46 3.85
CA GLY A 260 -13.52 -27.13 2.64
C GLY A 260 -12.45 -26.31 1.91
N ARG A 261 -11.72 -25.45 2.61
CA ARG A 261 -10.64 -24.67 2.01
C ARG A 261 -9.33 -25.42 2.10
N ASP A 262 -8.57 -25.44 1.00
CA ASP A 262 -7.20 -25.92 1.04
C ASP A 262 -6.35 -24.95 1.87
N VAL A 263 -5.60 -25.49 2.83
CA VAL A 263 -4.69 -24.70 3.66
C VAL A 263 -3.28 -25.25 3.51
N LEU A 264 -2.44 -24.45 2.85
CA LEU A 264 -1.03 -24.77 2.63
C LEU A 264 -0.19 -23.97 3.63
N LEU A 265 0.50 -24.69 4.50
CA LEU A 265 1.54 -24.15 5.38
C LEU A 265 2.91 -24.56 4.83
N PRO A 266 4.00 -23.83 5.16
CA PRO A 266 5.35 -24.20 4.77
C PRO A 266 5.69 -25.63 5.22
N SER A 267 6.36 -26.39 4.36
CA SER A 267 6.91 -27.72 4.67
C SER A 267 8.39 -27.67 4.96
N ASP A 268 9.07 -26.70 4.38
CA ASP A 268 10.49 -26.39 4.55
C ASP A 268 10.72 -24.89 4.59
N LEU A 269 11.82 -24.49 5.18
CA LEU A 269 12.20 -23.09 5.43
C LEU A 269 13.67 -22.89 5.12
N VAL A 270 14.05 -21.70 4.69
CA VAL A 270 15.42 -21.23 4.70
C VAL A 270 15.69 -20.63 6.07
N VAL A 271 16.69 -21.14 6.76
CA VAL A 271 17.07 -20.71 8.12
C VAL A 271 18.49 -20.20 8.20
N VAL A 272 18.75 -19.27 9.13
CA VAL A 272 20.07 -18.75 9.47
C VAL A 272 20.29 -18.84 10.98
N ARG A 273 21.55 -18.91 11.42
CA ARG A 273 21.91 -18.87 12.85
C ARG A 273 22.32 -17.47 13.30
N ALA A 274 22.91 -16.68 12.40
CA ALA A 274 23.26 -15.29 12.66
C ALA A 274 22.62 -14.36 11.65
N ALA A 275 22.33 -13.12 12.05
CA ALA A 275 21.66 -12.14 11.18
C ALA A 275 22.50 -11.72 9.96
N GLN A 276 23.83 -11.84 10.06
CA GLN A 276 24.79 -11.51 9.01
C GLN A 276 25.08 -12.68 8.05
N ASP A 277 24.49 -13.87 8.28
CA ASP A 277 24.68 -15.02 7.38
C ASP A 277 24.21 -14.64 5.98
N ARG A 278 25.05 -14.88 4.97
CA ARG A 278 24.77 -14.61 3.56
C ARG A 278 24.11 -15.78 2.85
N GLU A 279 24.24 -16.97 3.41
CA GLU A 279 23.68 -18.20 2.91
C GLU A 279 22.78 -18.80 3.98
N GLY A 280 21.58 -19.21 3.62
CA GLY A 280 20.65 -19.91 4.49
C GLY A 280 20.69 -21.41 4.25
N GLU A 281 20.42 -22.18 5.29
CA GLU A 281 20.25 -23.62 5.21
C GLU A 281 18.79 -23.97 4.98
N VAL A 282 18.50 -24.83 3.99
CA VAL A 282 17.13 -25.32 3.73
C VAL A 282 16.84 -26.50 4.64
N LEU A 283 15.85 -26.34 5.51
CA LEU A 283 15.44 -27.38 6.45
C LEU A 283 13.93 -27.64 6.42
N ALA A 284 13.55 -28.90 6.55
CA ALA A 284 12.16 -29.24 6.82
C ALA A 284 11.68 -28.58 8.13
N VAL A 285 10.44 -28.11 8.19
CA VAL A 285 9.87 -27.42 9.37
C VAL A 285 10.11 -28.20 10.67
N ARG A 286 10.00 -29.54 10.62
CA ARG A 286 10.23 -30.42 11.78
C ARG A 286 11.70 -30.54 12.24
N ALA A 287 12.63 -30.02 11.45
CA ALA A 287 14.08 -30.14 11.69
C ALA A 287 14.75 -28.79 12.01
N VAL A 288 13.98 -27.73 12.22
CA VAL A 288 14.52 -26.41 12.55
C VAL A 288 15.19 -26.45 13.93
N PRO A 289 16.50 -26.13 14.03
CA PRO A 289 17.21 -26.14 15.30
C PRO A 289 16.73 -25.00 16.24
N SER A 290 16.91 -25.20 17.54
CA SER A 290 16.49 -24.21 18.55
C SER A 290 17.24 -22.88 18.47
N ASP A 291 18.45 -22.88 17.89
CA ASP A 291 19.32 -21.71 17.70
C ASP A 291 19.16 -21.04 16.33
N ALA A 292 18.38 -21.63 15.42
CA ALA A 292 18.14 -21.09 14.08
C ALA A 292 16.86 -20.24 14.00
N ARG A 293 16.85 -19.35 13.00
CA ARG A 293 15.71 -18.48 12.67
C ARG A 293 15.35 -18.64 11.19
N ALA A 294 14.08 -18.88 10.89
CA ALA A 294 13.58 -18.85 9.52
C ALA A 294 13.57 -17.42 8.95
N ILE A 295 14.01 -17.31 7.72
CA ILE A 295 14.10 -16.05 6.97
C ILE A 295 13.34 -16.09 5.65
N ASP A 296 13.08 -17.29 5.10
CA ASP A 296 12.36 -17.44 3.83
C ASP A 296 11.71 -18.83 3.73
N LEU A 297 10.92 -19.03 2.68
CA LEU A 297 10.38 -20.34 2.32
C LEU A 297 11.45 -21.22 1.68
N GLY A 298 11.38 -22.51 1.95
CA GLY A 298 12.18 -23.50 1.23
C GLY A 298 11.59 -23.84 -0.15
N PRO A 299 12.40 -24.49 -1.02
CA PRO A 299 12.02 -24.80 -2.39
C PRO A 299 10.80 -25.71 -2.50
N ASP A 300 10.62 -26.68 -1.61
CA ASP A 300 9.46 -27.59 -1.63
C ASP A 300 8.16 -26.81 -1.35
N THR A 301 8.20 -25.87 -0.42
CA THR A 301 7.06 -24.98 -0.12
C THR A 301 6.74 -24.09 -1.32
N ILE A 302 7.76 -23.50 -1.95
CA ILE A 302 7.61 -22.65 -3.12
C ILE A 302 6.96 -23.45 -4.27
N ASP A 303 7.43 -24.65 -4.54
CA ASP A 303 6.88 -25.48 -5.62
C ASP A 303 5.43 -25.93 -5.35
N ARG A 304 5.08 -26.21 -4.10
CA ARG A 304 3.69 -26.50 -3.69
C ARG A 304 2.79 -25.28 -3.89
N PHE A 305 3.24 -24.08 -3.51
CA PHE A 305 2.49 -22.85 -3.71
C PHE A 305 2.34 -22.54 -5.20
N ARG A 306 3.43 -22.63 -5.96
CA ARG A 306 3.41 -22.48 -7.44
C ARG A 306 2.43 -23.44 -8.09
N THR A 307 2.47 -24.71 -7.71
CA THR A 307 1.56 -25.73 -8.25
C THR A 307 0.11 -25.37 -7.98
N ARG A 308 -0.19 -24.87 -6.77
CA ARG A 308 -1.56 -24.45 -6.42
C ARG A 308 -2.01 -23.22 -7.19
N CYS A 309 -1.10 -22.31 -7.53
CA CYS A 309 -1.37 -21.09 -8.30
C CYS A 309 -1.46 -21.34 -9.82
N ARG A 310 -0.77 -22.35 -10.37
CA ARG A 310 -0.66 -22.61 -11.81
C ARG A 310 -1.96 -23.01 -12.51
N GLY A 311 -3.04 -23.26 -11.81
CA GLY A 311 -4.31 -23.71 -12.40
C GLY A 311 -5.06 -22.64 -13.23
N GLY A 312 -4.51 -21.48 -13.45
CA GLY A 312 -5.15 -20.33 -14.13
C GLY A 312 -6.35 -19.81 -13.33
N GLY A 313 -6.54 -18.71 -12.96
CA GLY A 313 -7.61 -18.19 -12.14
C GLY A 313 -7.18 -16.88 -11.47
N THR A 314 -7.54 -16.73 -10.22
CA THR A 314 -7.18 -15.53 -9.47
C THR A 314 -6.15 -15.86 -8.39
N VAL A 315 -5.07 -15.08 -8.32
CA VAL A 315 -4.12 -15.11 -7.21
C VAL A 315 -4.13 -13.74 -6.53
N LEU A 316 -4.43 -13.72 -5.24
CA LEU A 316 -4.26 -12.55 -4.39
C LEU A 316 -3.04 -12.79 -3.51
N TRP A 317 -2.04 -11.93 -3.62
CA TRP A 317 -0.84 -11.97 -2.79
C TRP A 317 -0.79 -10.76 -1.88
N VAL A 318 -0.65 -10.99 -0.58
CA VAL A 318 -0.60 -9.93 0.44
C VAL A 318 0.54 -10.20 1.41
N GLY A 319 1.41 -9.22 1.56
CA GLY A 319 2.54 -9.21 2.48
C GLY A 319 3.81 -9.88 1.93
N ASP A 320 4.92 -9.65 2.61
CA ASP A 320 6.24 -10.18 2.26
C ASP A 320 6.39 -11.62 2.75
N VAL A 321 6.87 -12.48 1.88
CA VAL A 321 7.05 -13.91 2.17
C VAL A 321 8.31 -14.17 2.96
N GLY A 322 9.42 -13.49 2.60
CA GLY A 322 10.72 -13.61 3.24
C GLY A 322 11.10 -12.37 4.06
N ALA A 323 12.21 -12.46 4.78
CA ALA A 323 12.81 -11.34 5.50
C ALA A 323 13.65 -10.49 4.53
N SER A 324 13.04 -9.50 3.89
CA SER A 324 13.69 -8.63 2.87
C SER A 324 14.98 -7.97 3.33
N ALA A 325 15.18 -7.79 4.64
CA ALA A 325 16.40 -7.25 5.21
C ALA A 325 17.52 -8.29 5.42
N SER A 326 17.28 -9.58 5.14
CA SER A 326 18.31 -10.62 5.27
C SER A 326 19.07 -10.82 3.96
N PRO A 327 20.42 -10.77 3.95
CA PRO A 327 21.21 -11.03 2.76
C PRO A 327 21.00 -12.43 2.14
N ALA A 328 20.52 -13.38 2.95
CA ALA A 328 20.27 -14.76 2.55
C ALA A 328 18.82 -15.01 2.10
N ALA A 329 17.93 -14.02 2.21
CA ALA A 329 16.56 -14.09 1.71
C ALA A 329 16.52 -13.68 0.24
N GLY A 330 15.68 -14.28 -0.56
CA GLY A 330 15.51 -13.85 -1.96
C GLY A 330 14.93 -14.88 -2.90
N SER A 331 14.59 -16.07 -2.41
CA SER A 331 14.03 -17.14 -3.25
C SER A 331 12.50 -17.31 -3.11
N GLY A 332 11.89 -16.62 -2.15
CA GLY A 332 10.45 -16.77 -1.86
C GLY A 332 9.50 -15.92 -2.70
N ALA A 333 10.03 -14.97 -3.48
CA ALA A 333 9.23 -14.08 -4.32
C ALA A 333 9.11 -14.57 -5.78
#